data_82a51dc97c3b019801dc06bdf43b2280
#
_entry.id   82a51dc97c3b019801dc06bdf43b2280
#
_cell.length_a   1.000
_cell.length_b   1.000
_cell.length_c   1.000
_cell.angle_alpha   90.00
_cell.angle_beta   90.00
_cell.angle_gamma   90.00
#
_symmetry.space_group_name_H-M   'P 1'
#
loop_
_entity.id
_entity.type
_entity.pdbx_description
1 polymer ?
#
loop_
_entity_poly.entity_id
_entity_poly.type
_entity_poly.pdbx_seq_one_letter_code
_entity_poly.pdbx_strand_id
1 'polypeptide(L)'
;MQRIDLFGAAAAFETVRMPDGTEAAIPTEHAAVIYVNEQPAFRVVCTPQLLPQLALGRLLTEGWIASAEEVEQIAVCAEGLKVNIYLNHPLTARRAAAQEVSSCCTDNVTLGSPVEVQPLRAVPHLDLQPEWVDALAAAMSAGLP
;
A
#
# COMPACT_ATOMS: atom_id res chain seq x y z
N MET A 1 -14.49 10.90 -0.84
CA MET A 1 -13.25 10.60 -0.07
C MET A 1 -12.55 11.91 0.28
N GLN A 2 -12.32 12.17 1.56
CA GLN A 2 -11.56 13.32 2.03
C GLN A 2 -10.18 12.87 2.49
N ARG A 3 -9.10 13.52 2.01
CA ARG A 3 -7.74 13.31 2.48
C ARG A 3 -7.38 14.37 3.51
N ILE A 4 -6.87 13.97 4.66
CA ILE A 4 -6.34 14.86 5.68
C ILE A 4 -4.91 14.43 6.01
N ASP A 5 -3.94 15.28 5.69
CA ASP A 5 -2.55 15.11 6.09
C ASP A 5 -2.33 15.93 7.37
N LEU A 6 -2.19 15.26 8.51
CA LEU A 6 -2.14 15.91 9.80
C LEU A 6 -0.74 16.40 10.21
N PHE A 7 0.34 15.87 9.60
CA PHE A 7 1.72 16.27 9.89
C PHE A 7 2.67 15.86 8.76
N GLY A 8 3.91 16.38 8.78
CA GLY A 8 4.93 16.09 7.79
C GLY A 8 5.20 14.59 7.63
N ALA A 9 5.37 14.15 6.40
CA ALA A 9 5.71 12.76 6.09
C ALA A 9 7.15 12.45 6.54
N ALA A 10 7.40 11.20 6.95
CA ALA A 10 8.75 10.69 7.08
C ALA A 10 9.50 10.88 5.75
N ALA A 11 10.81 11.11 5.83
CA ALA A 11 11.62 11.29 4.62
C ALA A 11 11.58 10.00 3.78
N ALA A 12 11.07 10.12 2.56
CA ALA A 12 11.01 9.00 1.62
C ALA A 12 12.39 8.65 1.04
N PHE A 13 13.31 9.61 1.05
CA PHE A 13 14.67 9.45 0.54
C PHE A 13 15.68 10.09 1.48
N GLU A 14 16.85 9.48 1.55
CA GLU A 14 18.03 10.01 2.23
C GLU A 14 19.12 10.29 1.20
N THR A 15 19.78 11.46 1.33
CA THR A 15 20.91 11.80 0.45
C THR A 15 22.18 11.18 1.02
N VAL A 16 22.81 10.32 0.24
CA VAL A 16 24.05 9.66 0.60
C VAL A 16 25.15 10.09 -0.37
N ARG A 17 26.34 10.38 0.17
CA ARG A 17 27.52 10.69 -0.64
C ARG A 17 28.16 9.39 -1.09
N MET A 18 28.28 9.22 -2.40
CA MET A 18 28.88 8.06 -3.04
C MET A 18 30.43 8.12 -2.97
N PRO A 19 31.15 6.98 -3.11
CA PRO A 19 32.60 6.94 -3.08
C PRO A 19 33.29 7.79 -4.17
N ASP A 20 32.61 8.02 -5.28
CA ASP A 20 33.08 8.90 -6.38
C ASP A 20 32.87 10.39 -6.11
N GLY A 21 32.28 10.75 -4.94
CA GLY A 21 31.99 12.11 -4.53
C GLY A 21 30.66 12.66 -5.01
N THR A 22 29.88 11.91 -5.79
CA THR A 22 28.52 12.29 -6.19
C THR A 22 27.53 12.10 -5.05
N GLU A 23 26.39 12.76 -5.12
CA GLU A 23 25.26 12.55 -4.19
C GLU A 23 24.18 11.72 -4.87
N ALA A 24 23.64 10.72 -4.14
CA ALA A 24 22.55 9.89 -4.59
C ALA A 24 21.42 9.91 -3.55
N ALA A 25 20.18 9.98 -4.03
CA ALA A 25 19.01 9.81 -3.21
C ALA A 25 18.68 8.32 -3.07
N ILE A 26 18.75 7.82 -1.84
CA ILE A 26 18.44 6.41 -1.53
C ILE A 26 17.07 6.35 -0.86
N PRO A 27 16.15 5.49 -1.34
CA PRO A 27 14.85 5.32 -0.68
C PRO A 27 15.03 4.77 0.73
N THR A 28 14.27 5.32 1.67
CA THR A 28 14.22 4.85 3.06
C THR A 28 13.10 3.84 3.22
N GLU A 29 13.25 2.92 4.16
CA GLU A 29 12.19 1.97 4.53
C GLU A 29 11.70 2.27 5.95
N HIS A 30 10.39 2.31 6.11
CA HIS A 30 9.72 2.52 7.38
C HIS A 30 8.58 1.53 7.56
N ALA A 31 8.32 1.14 8.80
CA ALA A 31 7.15 0.34 9.14
C ALA A 31 5.95 1.28 9.33
N ALA A 32 5.01 1.25 8.40
CA ALA A 32 3.74 1.97 8.52
C ALA A 32 2.63 1.04 8.98
N VAL A 33 1.77 1.53 9.88
CA VAL A 33 0.60 0.80 10.37
C VAL A 33 -0.67 1.40 9.76
N ILE A 34 -1.47 0.56 9.12
CA ILE A 34 -2.73 0.94 8.52
C ILE A 34 -3.86 0.48 9.44
N TYR A 35 -4.72 1.42 9.79
CA TYR A 35 -5.92 1.21 10.58
C TYR A 35 -7.15 1.37 9.70
N VAL A 36 -8.15 0.54 9.92
CA VAL A 36 -9.46 0.64 9.28
C VAL A 36 -10.52 0.74 10.37
N ASN A 37 -11.29 1.82 10.36
CA ASN A 37 -12.25 2.15 11.41
C ASN A 37 -11.62 2.01 12.81
N GLU A 38 -10.43 2.60 13.00
CA GLU A 38 -9.65 2.60 14.25
C GLU A 38 -9.07 1.24 14.69
N GLN A 39 -9.32 0.18 13.93
CA GLN A 39 -8.76 -1.15 14.20
C GLN A 39 -7.48 -1.37 13.36
N PRO A 40 -6.40 -1.88 13.96
CA PRO A 40 -5.19 -2.19 13.22
C PRO A 40 -5.45 -3.29 12.20
N ALA A 41 -5.18 -3.00 10.92
CA ALA A 41 -5.44 -3.90 9.81
C ALA A 41 -4.15 -4.53 9.27
N PHE A 42 -3.16 -3.69 8.96
CA PHE A 42 -1.89 -4.14 8.38
C PHE A 42 -0.71 -3.37 8.99
N ARG A 43 0.44 -4.02 8.97
CA ARG A 43 1.73 -3.36 9.02
C ARG A 43 2.43 -3.60 7.69
N VAL A 44 2.95 -2.55 7.08
CA VAL A 44 3.73 -2.62 5.84
C VAL A 44 5.08 -1.97 6.06
N VAL A 45 6.13 -2.61 5.56
CA VAL A 45 7.45 -2.01 5.46
C VAL A 45 7.60 -1.47 4.05
N CYS A 46 7.75 -0.17 3.92
CA CYS A 46 7.77 0.49 2.62
C CYS A 46 8.46 1.85 2.70
N THR A 47 8.82 2.40 1.53
CA THR A 47 9.15 3.82 1.42
C THR A 47 7.89 4.63 1.72
N PRO A 48 7.93 5.64 2.63
CA PRO A 48 6.75 6.37 3.09
C PRO A 48 6.25 7.39 2.05
N GLN A 49 6.01 6.93 0.84
CA GLN A 49 5.54 7.70 -0.29
C GLN A 49 4.20 7.15 -0.77
N LEU A 50 3.26 8.03 -1.13
CA LEU A 50 1.93 7.65 -1.63
C LEU A 50 1.19 6.67 -0.70
N LEU A 51 1.37 6.79 0.61
CA LEU A 51 0.77 5.90 1.60
C LEU A 51 -0.76 5.78 1.52
N PRO A 52 -1.53 6.85 1.24
CA PRO A 52 -2.97 6.73 1.03
C PRO A 52 -3.31 5.81 -0.14
N GLN A 53 -2.59 5.91 -1.24
CA GLN A 53 -2.80 5.10 -2.44
C GLN A 53 -2.41 3.63 -2.19
N LEU A 54 -1.27 3.41 -1.51
CA LEU A 54 -0.83 2.09 -1.09
C LEU A 54 -1.88 1.44 -0.18
N ALA A 55 -2.35 2.15 0.83
CA ALA A 55 -3.32 1.64 1.78
C ALA A 55 -4.67 1.32 1.11
N LEU A 56 -5.16 2.21 0.25
CA LEU A 56 -6.39 1.99 -0.51
C LEU A 56 -6.27 0.80 -1.46
N GLY A 57 -5.16 0.73 -2.20
CA GLY A 57 -4.88 -0.39 -3.10
C GLY A 57 -4.83 -1.72 -2.36
N ARG A 58 -4.23 -1.73 -1.16
CA ARG A 58 -4.17 -2.93 -0.33
C ARG A 58 -5.55 -3.38 0.13
N LEU A 59 -6.42 -2.46 0.57
CA LEU A 59 -7.79 -2.79 0.93
C LEU A 59 -8.58 -3.41 -0.22
N LEU A 60 -8.42 -2.87 -1.43
CA LEU A 60 -9.05 -3.40 -2.64
C LEU A 60 -8.54 -4.80 -2.99
N THR A 61 -7.22 -4.99 -3.02
CA THR A 61 -6.62 -6.28 -3.42
C THR A 61 -6.88 -7.39 -2.42
N GLU A 62 -6.94 -7.07 -1.13
CA GLU A 62 -7.29 -8.01 -0.08
C GLU A 62 -8.80 -8.21 0.08
N GLY A 63 -9.60 -7.50 -0.72
CA GLY A 63 -11.06 -7.59 -0.69
C GLY A 63 -11.69 -7.10 0.63
N TRP A 64 -11.05 -6.14 1.30
CA TRP A 64 -11.64 -5.45 2.46
C TRP A 64 -12.76 -4.51 2.04
N ILE A 65 -12.59 -3.93 0.85
CA ILE A 65 -13.57 -3.10 0.17
C ILE A 65 -13.69 -3.59 -1.28
N ALA A 66 -14.85 -3.40 -1.88
CA ALA A 66 -15.08 -3.70 -3.29
C ALA A 66 -14.82 -2.48 -4.19
N SER A 67 -14.93 -1.28 -3.63
CA SER A 67 -14.68 -0.03 -4.36
C SER A 67 -14.13 1.06 -3.45
N ALA A 68 -13.44 2.04 -4.05
CA ALA A 68 -12.94 3.21 -3.33
C ALA A 68 -14.07 4.12 -2.78
N GLU A 69 -15.30 3.96 -3.25
CA GLU A 69 -16.46 4.72 -2.79
C GLU A 69 -16.87 4.34 -1.36
N GLU A 70 -16.45 3.17 -0.89
CA GLU A 70 -16.68 2.74 0.49
C GLU A 70 -15.80 3.51 1.49
N VAL A 71 -14.77 4.21 1.01
CA VAL A 71 -13.87 5.00 1.85
C VAL A 71 -14.40 6.42 1.98
N GLU A 72 -14.76 6.80 3.19
CA GLU A 72 -15.19 8.15 3.53
C GLU A 72 -13.99 9.09 3.68
N GLN A 73 -12.98 8.65 4.44
CA GLN A 73 -11.83 9.48 4.78
C GLN A 73 -10.55 8.65 4.89
N ILE A 74 -9.43 9.24 4.47
CA ILE A 74 -8.08 8.74 4.75
C ILE A 74 -7.31 9.84 5.47
N ALA A 75 -6.76 9.53 6.64
CA ALA A 75 -5.92 10.41 7.44
C ALA A 75 -4.54 9.80 7.61
N VAL A 76 -3.50 10.54 7.25
CA VAL A 76 -2.10 10.18 7.50
C VAL A 76 -1.62 10.96 8.71
N CYS A 77 -1.25 10.26 9.77
CA CYS A 77 -0.76 10.86 11.01
C CYS A 77 0.76 10.97 11.00
N ALA A 78 1.22 11.82 11.91
CA ALA A 78 2.60 12.13 12.24
C ALA A 78 3.66 11.22 11.61
N GLU A 79 4.60 11.80 10.91
CA GLU A 79 5.76 11.12 10.33
C GLU A 79 5.43 10.10 9.23
N GLY A 80 4.17 10.04 8.77
CA GLY A 80 3.76 9.10 7.72
C GLY A 80 3.79 7.64 8.12
N LEU A 81 3.86 7.33 9.42
CA LEU A 81 3.96 5.95 9.92
C LEU A 81 2.60 5.35 10.30
N LYS A 82 1.54 6.14 10.24
CA LYS A 82 0.19 5.69 10.58
C LYS A 82 -0.83 6.23 9.58
N VAL A 83 -1.58 5.32 8.96
CA VAL A 83 -2.67 5.65 8.06
C VAL A 83 -3.98 5.15 8.67
N ASN A 84 -4.93 6.05 8.87
CA ASN A 84 -6.28 5.69 9.30
C ASN A 84 -7.23 5.82 8.12
N ILE A 85 -7.97 4.76 7.83
CA ILE A 85 -8.98 4.71 6.80
C ILE A 85 -10.33 4.53 7.47
N TYR A 86 -11.25 5.42 7.19
CA TYR A 86 -12.62 5.37 7.69
C TYR A 86 -13.53 4.96 6.54
N LEU A 87 -14.24 3.85 6.76
CA LEU A 87 -15.24 3.33 5.83
C LEU A 87 -16.62 3.87 6.21
N ASN A 88 -17.47 4.00 5.21
CA ASN A 88 -18.90 4.38 5.40
C ASN A 88 -19.77 3.25 5.97
N HIS A 89 -19.17 2.11 6.31
CA HIS A 89 -19.80 0.95 6.92
C HIS A 89 -18.90 0.31 7.98
N PRO A 90 -19.45 -0.44 8.95
CA PRO A 90 -18.65 -1.15 9.93
C PRO A 90 -17.84 -2.28 9.29
N LEU A 91 -16.67 -2.60 9.87
CA LEU A 91 -15.94 -3.81 9.51
C LEU A 91 -16.72 -5.05 9.93
N THR A 92 -16.86 -5.99 9.03
CA THR A 92 -17.38 -7.31 9.39
C THR A 92 -16.34 -8.04 10.26
N ALA A 93 -16.77 -8.68 11.32
CA ALA A 93 -15.93 -9.24 12.41
C ALA A 93 -14.82 -10.23 12.00
N ARG A 94 -14.73 -10.60 10.74
CA ARG A 94 -13.80 -11.62 10.23
C ARG A 94 -12.33 -11.17 10.05
N ARG A 95 -12.01 -9.88 10.25
CA ARG A 95 -10.69 -9.33 9.83
C ARG A 95 -10.00 -8.48 10.90
N ALA A 96 -10.19 -8.81 12.16
CA ALA A 96 -9.67 -8.03 13.28
C ALA A 96 -8.16 -8.24 13.59
N ALA A 97 -7.47 -9.12 12.89
CA ALA A 97 -6.04 -9.37 13.15
C ALA A 97 -5.18 -8.53 12.21
N ALA A 98 -4.33 -7.68 12.78
CA ALA A 98 -3.33 -6.94 12.01
C ALA A 98 -2.33 -7.91 11.37
N GLN A 99 -2.04 -7.70 10.10
CA GLN A 99 -1.12 -8.50 9.32
C GLN A 99 0.14 -7.71 8.98
N GLU A 100 1.30 -8.32 9.18
CA GLU A 100 2.57 -7.74 8.77
C GLU A 100 2.90 -8.20 7.34
N VAL A 101 3.24 -7.23 6.48
CA VAL A 101 3.70 -7.49 5.13
C VAL A 101 5.10 -6.92 4.99
N SER A 102 6.08 -7.78 4.76
CA SER A 102 7.46 -7.38 4.54
C SER A 102 7.66 -6.86 3.11
N SER A 103 8.57 -5.91 2.95
CA SER A 103 9.05 -5.46 1.62
C SER A 103 9.92 -6.51 0.92
N CYS A 104 10.49 -7.45 1.67
CA CYS A 104 11.30 -8.53 1.11
C CYS A 104 10.44 -9.62 0.49
N CYS A 105 10.76 -9.99 -0.76
CA CYS A 105 10.01 -10.96 -1.55
C CYS A 105 10.04 -12.41 -1.04
N THR A 106 10.82 -12.71 0.01
CA THR A 106 11.10 -14.09 0.42
C THR A 106 10.02 -14.74 1.26
N ASP A 107 9.12 -13.97 1.89
CA ASP A 107 8.06 -14.53 2.73
C ASP A 107 6.74 -13.76 2.56
N ASN A 108 6.19 -13.76 1.36
CA ASN A 108 4.79 -13.39 1.15
C ASN A 108 3.86 -14.48 1.71
N VAL A 109 4.13 -14.94 2.92
CA VAL A 109 3.20 -15.78 3.64
C VAL A 109 2.19 -14.86 4.27
N THR A 110 1.00 -14.84 3.72
CA THR A 110 -0.19 -14.31 4.37
C THR A 110 -0.43 -15.14 5.63
N LEU A 111 0.20 -14.75 6.73
CA LEU A 111 -0.06 -15.33 8.05
C LEU A 111 -1.34 -14.73 8.61
N GLY A 112 -2.44 -15.02 7.97
CA GLY A 112 -3.77 -14.66 8.45
C GLY A 112 -4.65 -15.89 8.45
N SER A 113 -5.60 -15.95 9.39
CA SER A 113 -6.67 -16.96 9.39
C SER A 113 -7.17 -17.23 7.97
N PRO A 114 -7.51 -18.48 7.63
CA PRO A 114 -7.97 -18.82 6.30
C PRO A 114 -9.16 -17.92 5.96
N VAL A 115 -8.89 -16.88 5.21
CA VAL A 115 -9.93 -16.18 4.47
C VAL A 115 -10.53 -17.28 3.60
N GLU A 116 -11.84 -17.47 3.65
CA GLU A 116 -12.51 -18.17 2.58
C GLU A 116 -12.07 -17.51 1.29
N VAL A 117 -11.13 -18.14 0.61
CA VAL A 117 -10.64 -17.67 -0.67
C VAL A 117 -11.86 -17.72 -1.58
N GLN A 118 -12.41 -16.56 -1.90
CA GLN A 118 -13.42 -16.52 -2.95
C GLN A 118 -12.80 -17.18 -4.17
N PRO A 119 -13.49 -18.10 -4.84
CA PRO A 119 -12.95 -18.75 -6.02
C PRO A 119 -12.50 -17.66 -6.99
N LEU A 120 -11.20 -17.72 -7.34
CA LEU A 120 -10.63 -16.80 -8.31
C LEU A 120 -11.48 -16.89 -9.59
N ARG A 121 -12.00 -15.75 -10.03
CA ARG A 121 -12.66 -15.69 -11.33
C ARG A 121 -11.62 -16.03 -12.40
N ALA A 122 -11.96 -16.94 -13.29
CA ALA A 122 -11.12 -17.22 -14.44
C ALA A 122 -10.86 -15.91 -15.20
N VAL A 123 -9.58 -15.56 -15.34
CA VAL A 123 -9.19 -14.43 -16.16
C VAL A 123 -9.42 -14.85 -17.62
N PRO A 124 -10.11 -14.04 -18.45
CA PRO A 124 -10.24 -14.33 -19.87
C PRO A 124 -8.85 -14.49 -20.50
N HIS A 125 -8.73 -15.44 -21.41
CA HIS A 125 -7.48 -15.58 -22.16
C HIS A 125 -7.20 -14.27 -22.92
N LEU A 126 -6.03 -13.71 -22.68
CA LEU A 126 -5.57 -12.50 -23.33
C LEU A 126 -4.27 -12.81 -24.08
N ASP A 127 -4.25 -12.57 -25.38
CA ASP A 127 -3.01 -12.65 -26.15
C ASP A 127 -2.17 -11.41 -25.85
N LEU A 128 -1.28 -11.55 -24.84
CA LEU A 128 -0.39 -10.47 -24.43
C LEU A 128 0.60 -10.17 -25.56
N GLN A 129 0.61 -8.91 -25.99
CA GLN A 129 1.62 -8.42 -26.92
C GLN A 129 2.81 -7.88 -26.13
N PRO A 130 4.06 -8.24 -26.51
CA PRO A 130 5.26 -7.77 -25.79
C PRO A 130 5.32 -6.24 -25.68
N GLU A 131 4.87 -5.53 -26.70
CA GLU A 131 4.86 -4.07 -26.77
C GLU A 131 3.98 -3.45 -25.67
N TRP A 132 2.96 -4.16 -25.17
CA TRP A 132 2.13 -3.67 -24.08
C TRP A 132 2.89 -3.69 -22.76
N VAL A 133 3.77 -4.67 -22.56
CA VAL A 133 4.61 -4.77 -21.36
C VAL A 133 5.57 -3.60 -21.31
N ASP A 134 6.23 -3.31 -22.44
CA ASP A 134 7.15 -2.19 -22.53
C ASP A 134 6.45 -0.83 -22.35
N ALA A 135 5.27 -0.66 -22.95
CA ALA A 135 4.47 0.55 -22.79
C ALA A 135 4.00 0.77 -21.35
N LEU A 136 3.57 -0.30 -20.67
CA LEU A 136 3.17 -0.24 -19.26
C LEU A 136 4.36 0.07 -18.35
N ALA A 137 5.51 -0.57 -18.59
CA ALA A 137 6.73 -0.31 -17.84
C ALA A 137 7.19 1.15 -18.01
N ALA A 138 7.15 1.67 -19.23
CA ALA A 138 7.48 3.07 -19.51
C ALA A 138 6.49 4.03 -18.83
N ALA A 139 5.19 3.74 -18.87
CA ALA A 139 4.17 4.56 -18.22
C ALA A 139 4.31 4.57 -16.69
N MET A 140 4.64 3.42 -16.09
CA MET A 140 4.93 3.35 -14.65
C MET A 140 6.16 4.17 -14.28
N SER A 141 7.24 4.07 -15.06
CA SER A 141 8.47 4.83 -14.81
C SER A 141 8.28 6.34 -14.98
N ALA A 142 7.43 6.77 -15.92
CA ALA A 142 7.12 8.18 -16.15
C ALA A 142 6.21 8.78 -15.05
N GLY A 143 5.42 7.97 -14.38
CA GLY A 143 4.52 8.38 -13.31
C GLY A 143 5.13 8.37 -11.90
N LEU A 144 6.36 7.87 -11.75
CA LEU A 144 7.09 7.89 -10.48
C LEU A 144 7.86 9.21 -10.37
N PRO A 145 7.67 9.95 -9.26
CA PRO A 145 8.39 11.21 -9.02
C PRO A 145 9.88 10.98 -8.84
#